data_d48af235d22243bc48ed446af47d35d7
#
_entry.id   d48af235d22243bc48ed446af47d35d7
#
_cell.length_a   1.000
_cell.length_b   1.000
_cell.length_c   1.000
_cell.angle_alpha   90.00
_cell.angle_beta   90.00
_cell.angle_gamma   90.00
#
_symmetry.space_group_name_H-M   'P 1'
#
loop_
_entity.id
_entity.type
_entity.pdbx_description
1 polymer ?
#
loop_
_entity_poly.entity_id
_entity_poly.type
_entity_poly.pdbx_seq_one_letter_code
_entity_poly.pdbx_strand_id
1 'polypeptide(L)'
;MKNIIVTTSVKTNSELNKKAQQLADDLRLKYKMRNKKTIKQLLSSSDGVLVVYKNKLSYFEDDSEFFFHLDTTALKIKNSDNEPLVEIIKEKEQSILDCTMGLAGDSILLSYYGHKVTSLEKNNIIHLITTNGLKNYISSNEKINKAMCKIKTYNVDCLDYLKNCPDDSYDIIYFDPMFSHNITESRNLEGILPLADTIFPYEEFIKEAKRVARKKIIVKAHFKDSVFEKYNFTQIIRKNTKFHYGYLNLK
;
A
#
# COMPACT_ATOMS: atom_id res chain seq x y z
N MET A 1 2.41 14.95 17.42
CA MET A 1 2.25 13.50 17.11
C MET A 1 0.83 13.08 17.47
N LYS A 2 0.17 12.25 16.64
CA LYS A 2 -1.14 11.67 17.00
C LYS A 2 -1.00 10.77 18.23
N ASN A 3 -1.94 10.85 19.17
CA ASN A 3 -2.02 9.99 20.34
C ASN A 3 -2.69 8.66 19.95
N ILE A 4 -1.91 7.71 19.45
CA ILE A 4 -2.38 6.39 19.03
C ILE A 4 -2.19 5.40 20.20
N ILE A 5 -3.21 4.59 20.47
CA ILE A 5 -3.15 3.53 21.47
C ILE A 5 -3.26 2.15 20.81
N VAL A 6 -2.64 1.15 21.43
CA VAL A 6 -2.76 -0.27 21.04
C VAL A 6 -3.65 -1.00 22.03
N THR A 7 -4.55 -1.84 21.52
CA THR A 7 -5.44 -2.67 22.34
C THR A 7 -5.76 -3.98 21.63
N THR A 8 -6.59 -4.82 22.23
CA THR A 8 -7.05 -6.09 21.66
C THR A 8 -8.52 -6.03 21.23
N SER A 9 -9.02 -7.09 20.61
CA SER A 9 -10.45 -7.33 20.43
C SER A 9 -11.17 -7.43 21.78
N VAL A 10 -12.50 -7.28 21.80
CA VAL A 10 -13.30 -7.40 23.03
C VAL A 10 -13.19 -8.81 23.65
N LYS A 11 -13.22 -9.85 22.79
CA LYS A 11 -12.92 -11.23 23.19
C LYS A 11 -11.41 -11.42 23.14
N THR A 12 -10.74 -11.27 24.27
CA THR A 12 -9.28 -11.36 24.41
C THR A 12 -8.88 -12.51 25.31
N ASN A 13 -7.60 -12.87 25.27
CA ASN A 13 -6.93 -13.83 26.15
C ASN A 13 -5.53 -13.30 26.52
N SER A 14 -4.82 -14.03 27.39
CA SER A 14 -3.48 -13.64 27.85
C SER A 14 -2.46 -13.55 26.70
N GLU A 15 -2.53 -14.44 25.72
CA GLU A 15 -1.63 -14.45 24.58
C GLU A 15 -1.84 -13.22 23.69
N LEU A 16 -3.11 -12.89 23.39
CA LEU A 16 -3.44 -11.74 22.56
C LEU A 16 -3.07 -10.42 23.25
N ASN A 17 -3.25 -10.35 24.57
CA ASN A 17 -2.81 -9.19 25.36
C ASN A 17 -1.30 -9.02 25.33
N LYS A 18 -0.52 -10.12 25.46
CA LYS A 18 0.94 -10.08 25.32
C LYS A 18 1.37 -9.61 23.93
N LYS A 19 0.75 -10.12 22.87
CA LYS A 19 1.02 -9.67 21.49
C LYS A 19 0.74 -8.17 21.30
N ALA A 20 -0.37 -7.68 21.85
CA ALA A 20 -0.72 -6.27 21.75
C ALA A 20 0.22 -5.38 22.60
N GLN A 21 0.65 -5.83 23.76
CA GLN A 21 1.64 -5.14 24.57
C GLN A 21 2.99 -5.06 23.84
N GLN A 22 3.49 -6.19 23.34
CA GLN A 22 4.74 -6.23 22.57
C GLN A 22 4.69 -5.30 21.36
N LEU A 23 3.58 -5.31 20.59
CA LEU A 23 3.40 -4.41 19.47
C LEU A 23 3.42 -2.94 19.88
N ALA A 24 2.80 -2.62 21.03
CA ALA A 24 2.83 -1.25 21.56
C ALA A 24 4.27 -0.81 21.92
N ASP A 25 5.03 -1.70 22.55
CA ASP A 25 6.41 -1.45 22.94
C ASP A 25 7.30 -1.25 21.70
N ASP A 26 7.17 -2.14 20.68
CA ASP A 26 7.92 -2.07 19.41
C ASP A 26 7.64 -0.75 18.65
N LEU A 27 6.40 -0.26 18.70
CA LEU A 27 5.97 0.99 18.07
C LEU A 27 6.16 2.22 18.95
N ARG A 28 6.59 2.07 20.19
CA ARG A 28 6.64 3.12 21.21
C ARG A 28 5.29 3.82 21.41
N LEU A 29 4.21 3.02 21.35
CA LEU A 29 2.83 3.44 21.59
C LEU A 29 2.34 2.97 22.96
N LYS A 30 1.23 3.58 23.43
CA LYS A 30 0.64 3.19 24.69
C LYS A 30 -0.26 1.97 24.52
N TYR A 31 0.03 0.88 25.23
CA TYR A 31 -0.93 -0.22 25.38
C TYR A 31 -2.06 0.17 26.34
N LYS A 32 -3.29 -0.16 25.98
CA LYS A 32 -4.48 0.04 26.82
C LYS A 32 -5.31 -1.23 26.82
N MET A 33 -5.48 -1.83 28.00
CA MET A 33 -6.33 -3.01 28.16
C MET A 33 -7.76 -2.70 27.68
N ARG A 34 -8.35 -3.60 26.91
CA ARG A 34 -9.65 -3.36 26.27
C ARG A 34 -10.79 -3.11 27.25
N ASN A 35 -10.85 -3.86 28.36
CA ASN A 35 -11.84 -3.71 29.43
C ASN A 35 -13.27 -3.53 28.92
N LYS A 36 -13.69 -4.31 27.91
CA LYS A 36 -15.00 -4.26 27.24
C LYS A 36 -15.36 -2.91 26.60
N LYS A 37 -14.47 -1.93 26.56
CA LYS A 37 -14.72 -0.62 25.93
C LYS A 37 -14.98 -0.76 24.44
N THR A 38 -15.89 0.02 23.90
CA THR A 38 -16.11 0.15 22.45
C THR A 38 -14.97 0.93 21.79
N ILE A 39 -14.84 0.85 20.46
CA ILE A 39 -13.88 1.68 19.71
C ILE A 39 -14.16 3.16 19.97
N LYS A 40 -15.42 3.58 19.89
CA LYS A 40 -15.83 4.97 20.11
C LYS A 40 -15.42 5.49 21.51
N GLN A 41 -15.55 4.65 22.55
CA GLN A 41 -15.06 4.99 23.89
C GLN A 41 -13.54 5.08 24.02
N LEU A 42 -12.80 4.39 23.19
CA LEU A 42 -11.34 4.50 23.14
C LEU A 42 -10.91 5.74 22.36
N LEU A 43 -11.55 6.03 21.23
CA LEU A 43 -11.30 7.21 20.42
C LEU A 43 -11.64 8.52 21.15
N SER A 44 -12.57 8.52 22.13
CA SER A 44 -12.81 9.72 22.94
C SER A 44 -11.62 10.20 23.77
N SER A 45 -10.55 9.39 23.88
CA SER A 45 -9.33 9.69 24.62
C SER A 45 -8.04 9.46 23.83
N SER A 46 -8.14 9.24 22.52
CA SER A 46 -7.02 9.03 21.62
C SER A 46 -7.41 9.41 20.19
N ASP A 47 -6.41 9.80 19.37
CA ASP A 47 -6.62 10.16 17.97
C ASP A 47 -6.75 8.93 17.08
N GLY A 48 -6.25 7.77 17.53
CA GLY A 48 -6.33 6.51 16.80
C GLY A 48 -6.20 5.29 17.70
N VAL A 49 -6.77 4.17 17.24
CA VAL A 49 -6.76 2.90 17.99
C VAL A 49 -6.31 1.76 17.08
N LEU A 50 -5.14 1.19 17.37
CA LEU A 50 -4.66 -0.03 16.74
C LEU A 50 -5.16 -1.25 17.52
N VAL A 51 -5.97 -2.08 16.86
CA VAL A 51 -6.61 -3.25 17.48
C VAL A 51 -5.96 -4.53 16.96
N VAL A 52 -5.44 -5.33 17.91
CA VAL A 52 -4.89 -6.65 17.63
C VAL A 52 -6.01 -7.68 17.77
N TYR A 53 -6.38 -8.32 16.66
CA TYR A 53 -7.28 -9.46 16.60
C TYR A 53 -6.46 -10.76 16.49
N LYS A 54 -7.15 -11.90 16.60
CA LYS A 54 -6.49 -13.21 16.44
C LYS A 54 -5.79 -13.35 15.08
N ASN A 55 -6.43 -12.89 14.00
CA ASN A 55 -5.98 -13.12 12.62
C ASN A 55 -5.76 -11.84 11.79
N LYS A 56 -5.97 -10.66 12.38
CA LYS A 56 -5.76 -9.38 11.67
C LYS A 56 -5.33 -8.28 12.62
N LEU A 57 -4.78 -7.21 12.05
CA LEU A 57 -4.66 -5.88 12.67
C LEU A 57 -5.66 -4.96 12.03
N SER A 58 -6.27 -4.07 12.81
CA SER A 58 -7.11 -2.98 12.32
C SER A 58 -6.72 -1.68 13.01
N TYR A 59 -6.69 -0.61 12.24
CA TYR A 59 -6.53 0.75 12.75
C TYR A 59 -7.86 1.49 12.63
N PHE A 60 -8.24 2.19 13.68
CA PHE A 60 -9.45 3.00 13.73
C PHE A 60 -9.07 4.45 13.96
N GLU A 61 -9.62 5.33 13.15
CA GLU A 61 -9.54 6.79 13.29
C GLU A 61 -10.88 7.37 12.87
N ASP A 62 -11.44 8.25 13.67
CA ASP A 62 -12.79 8.75 13.52
C ASP A 62 -13.81 7.59 13.39
N ASP A 63 -14.64 7.59 12.37
CA ASP A 63 -15.61 6.52 12.08
C ASP A 63 -15.07 5.48 11.06
N SER A 64 -13.78 5.53 10.71
CA SER A 64 -13.17 4.68 9.69
C SER A 64 -12.37 3.53 10.29
N GLU A 65 -12.44 2.34 9.65
CA GLU A 65 -11.57 1.18 9.94
C GLU A 65 -10.64 0.92 8.75
N PHE A 66 -9.34 0.85 9.03
CA PHE A 66 -8.33 0.44 8.06
C PHE A 66 -7.77 -0.93 8.44
N PHE A 67 -7.83 -1.89 7.52
CA PHE A 67 -7.30 -3.24 7.68
C PHE A 67 -6.93 -3.86 6.34
N PHE A 68 -6.08 -4.88 6.36
CA PHE A 68 -5.67 -5.59 5.13
C PHE A 68 -6.80 -6.47 4.57
N HIS A 69 -7.06 -6.36 3.27
CA HIS A 69 -7.98 -7.20 2.49
C HIS A 69 -7.54 -7.29 1.03
N LEU A 70 -8.04 -8.30 0.31
CA LEU A 70 -7.66 -8.59 -1.09
C LEU A 70 -8.75 -8.30 -2.12
N ASP A 71 -9.87 -7.69 -1.75
CA ASP A 71 -11.09 -7.64 -2.58
C ASP A 71 -10.84 -7.18 -4.02
N THR A 72 -10.21 -6.01 -4.18
CA THR A 72 -9.88 -5.48 -5.51
C THR A 72 -8.79 -6.28 -6.22
N THR A 73 -7.79 -6.77 -5.49
CA THR A 73 -6.68 -7.56 -6.04
C THR A 73 -7.16 -8.91 -6.57
N ALA A 74 -8.02 -9.59 -5.82
CA ALA A 74 -8.62 -10.87 -6.26
C ALA A 74 -9.44 -10.70 -7.53
N LEU A 75 -10.20 -9.59 -7.65
CA LEU A 75 -10.94 -9.26 -8.87
C LEU A 75 -10.02 -8.95 -10.05
N LYS A 76 -8.94 -8.19 -9.86
CA LYS A 76 -7.94 -7.92 -10.90
C LYS A 76 -7.29 -9.21 -11.40
N ILE A 77 -6.90 -10.11 -10.50
CA ILE A 77 -6.31 -11.39 -10.85
C ILE A 77 -7.30 -12.26 -11.62
N LYS A 78 -8.58 -12.28 -11.24
CA LYS A 78 -9.63 -13.03 -11.93
C LYS A 78 -9.89 -12.50 -13.34
N ASN A 79 -9.76 -11.19 -13.54
CA ASN A 79 -10.02 -10.50 -14.82
C ASN A 79 -8.71 -10.10 -15.54
N SER A 80 -7.66 -10.86 -15.35
CA SER A 80 -6.29 -10.52 -15.72
C SER A 80 -6.04 -10.29 -17.22
N ASP A 81 -6.86 -10.87 -18.07
CA ASP A 81 -6.73 -10.73 -19.54
C ASP A 81 -6.94 -9.27 -20.02
N ASN A 82 -7.44 -8.39 -19.14
CA ASN A 82 -7.68 -6.98 -19.43
C ASN A 82 -7.05 -6.05 -18.37
N GLU A 83 -6.05 -6.54 -17.60
CA GLU A 83 -5.40 -5.70 -16.59
C GLU A 83 -4.24 -4.90 -17.19
N PRO A 84 -4.37 -3.59 -17.34
CA PRO A 84 -3.39 -2.77 -18.07
C PRO A 84 -1.99 -2.83 -17.47
N LEU A 85 -1.85 -2.97 -16.15
CA LEU A 85 -0.54 -3.07 -15.51
C LEU A 85 0.22 -4.31 -15.99
N VAL A 86 -0.49 -5.42 -16.21
CA VAL A 86 0.08 -6.66 -16.76
C VAL A 86 0.42 -6.49 -18.25
N GLU A 87 -0.45 -5.81 -19.01
CA GLU A 87 -0.23 -5.56 -20.44
C GLU A 87 0.95 -4.60 -20.70
N ILE A 88 1.17 -3.61 -19.85
CA ILE A 88 2.32 -2.70 -19.94
C ILE A 88 3.63 -3.46 -19.69
N ILE A 89 3.61 -4.44 -18.77
CA ILE A 89 4.78 -5.23 -18.39
C ILE A 89 4.74 -6.56 -19.12
N LYS A 90 5.07 -6.57 -20.39
CA LYS A 90 5.03 -7.78 -21.22
C LYS A 90 6.12 -8.80 -20.88
N GLU A 91 7.25 -8.34 -20.39
CA GLU A 91 8.40 -9.18 -20.05
C GLU A 91 8.19 -9.87 -18.69
N LYS A 92 8.65 -11.11 -18.58
CA LYS A 92 8.59 -11.89 -17.34
C LYS A 92 9.78 -11.55 -16.41
N GLU A 93 9.64 -11.90 -15.14
CA GLU A 93 10.72 -11.89 -14.13
C GLU A 93 11.41 -10.52 -13.92
N GLN A 94 10.69 -9.42 -14.19
CA GLN A 94 11.23 -8.08 -13.97
C GLN A 94 11.42 -7.81 -12.47
N SER A 95 12.46 -7.03 -12.13
CA SER A 95 12.62 -6.41 -10.81
C SER A 95 11.83 -5.10 -10.79
N ILE A 96 10.84 -5.03 -9.90
CA ILE A 96 9.90 -3.90 -9.82
C ILE A 96 9.97 -3.26 -8.45
N LEU A 97 10.12 -1.95 -8.41
CA LEU A 97 9.96 -1.15 -7.20
C LEU A 97 8.59 -0.48 -7.22
N ASP A 98 7.71 -0.88 -6.32
CA ASP A 98 6.45 -0.21 -6.03
C ASP A 98 6.69 0.85 -4.96
N CYS A 99 6.63 2.12 -5.35
CA CYS A 99 6.94 3.27 -4.51
C CYS A 99 5.78 3.71 -3.60
N THR A 100 4.61 3.07 -3.72
CA THR A 100 3.35 3.48 -3.07
C THR A 100 2.53 2.26 -2.66
N MET A 101 3.07 1.44 -1.79
CA MET A 101 2.54 0.12 -1.45
C MET A 101 1.05 0.12 -1.06
N GLY A 102 0.62 1.03 -0.18
CA GLY A 102 -0.73 1.03 0.37
C GLY A 102 -1.11 -0.34 0.95
N LEU A 103 -2.22 -0.94 0.47
CA LEU A 103 -2.62 -2.33 0.80
C LEU A 103 -1.91 -3.39 -0.06
N ALA A 104 -0.85 -3.04 -0.79
CA ALA A 104 -0.08 -3.91 -1.66
C ALA A 104 -0.88 -4.60 -2.79
N GLY A 105 -2.01 -4.04 -3.21
CA GLY A 105 -2.87 -4.66 -4.21
C GLY A 105 -2.18 -4.86 -5.55
N ASP A 106 -1.51 -3.84 -6.06
CA ASP A 106 -0.77 -3.89 -7.32
C ASP A 106 0.55 -4.67 -7.15
N SER A 107 1.22 -4.57 -5.99
CA SER A 107 2.39 -5.40 -5.66
C SER A 107 2.08 -6.90 -5.67
N ILE A 108 0.93 -7.30 -5.10
CA ILE A 108 0.47 -8.71 -5.11
C ILE A 108 0.17 -9.17 -6.54
N LEU A 109 -0.49 -8.33 -7.33
CA LEU A 109 -0.75 -8.59 -8.74
C LEU A 109 0.57 -8.84 -9.50
N LEU A 110 1.54 -7.93 -9.38
CA LEU A 110 2.84 -8.04 -10.03
C LEU A 110 3.60 -9.30 -9.59
N SER A 111 3.63 -9.59 -8.30
CA SER A 111 4.26 -10.81 -7.76
C SER A 111 3.54 -12.09 -8.23
N TYR A 112 2.21 -12.05 -8.36
CA TYR A 112 1.41 -13.17 -8.89
C TYR A 112 1.78 -13.51 -10.34
N TYR A 113 2.17 -12.51 -11.14
CA TYR A 113 2.66 -12.69 -12.51
C TYR A 113 4.15 -13.04 -12.61
N GLY A 114 4.81 -13.23 -11.47
CA GLY A 114 6.17 -13.77 -11.41
C GLY A 114 7.27 -12.71 -11.38
N HIS A 115 6.93 -11.44 -11.16
CA HIS A 115 7.92 -10.39 -10.99
C HIS A 115 8.52 -10.39 -9.57
N LYS A 116 9.74 -9.86 -9.44
CA LYS A 116 10.43 -9.64 -8.16
C LYS A 116 10.05 -8.26 -7.64
N VAL A 117 9.16 -8.21 -6.66
CA VAL A 117 8.57 -6.95 -6.18
C VAL A 117 9.20 -6.51 -4.86
N THR A 118 9.64 -5.27 -4.83
CA THR A 118 9.98 -4.51 -3.61
C THR A 118 8.99 -3.37 -3.48
N SER A 119 8.38 -3.21 -2.30
CA SER A 119 7.32 -2.22 -2.06
C SER A 119 7.67 -1.31 -0.91
N LEU A 120 7.43 -0.02 -1.10
CA LEU A 120 7.75 1.03 -0.15
C LEU A 120 6.46 1.64 0.40
N GLU A 121 6.44 1.92 1.69
CA GLU A 121 5.35 2.62 2.35
C GLU A 121 5.92 3.55 3.42
N LYS A 122 5.62 4.83 3.30
CA LYS A 122 6.10 5.86 4.24
C LYS A 122 5.35 5.83 5.57
N ASN A 123 4.04 5.59 5.52
CA ASN A 123 3.20 5.60 6.71
C ASN A 123 3.39 4.32 7.54
N ASN A 124 3.83 4.46 8.78
CA ASN A 124 4.11 3.33 9.68
C ASN A 124 2.89 2.44 9.94
N ILE A 125 1.70 3.01 10.05
CA ILE A 125 0.47 2.26 10.33
C ILE A 125 0.03 1.46 9.10
N ILE A 126 0.06 2.08 7.93
CA ILE A 126 -0.25 1.40 6.66
C ILE A 126 0.76 0.26 6.44
N HIS A 127 2.05 0.55 6.56
CA HIS A 127 3.11 -0.44 6.42
C HIS A 127 2.92 -1.63 7.38
N LEU A 128 2.66 -1.36 8.65
CA LEU A 128 2.45 -2.38 9.67
C LEU A 128 1.25 -3.28 9.35
N ILE A 129 0.10 -2.68 9.03
CA ILE A 129 -1.14 -3.42 8.73
C ILE A 129 -0.96 -4.27 7.48
N THR A 130 -0.37 -3.68 6.43
CA THR A 130 -0.15 -4.37 5.15
C THR A 130 0.85 -5.51 5.29
N THR A 131 1.98 -5.29 5.96
CA THR A 131 2.98 -6.35 6.17
C THR A 131 2.46 -7.47 7.06
N ASN A 132 1.66 -7.14 8.08
CA ASN A 132 0.96 -8.14 8.88
C ASN A 132 -0.02 -8.95 8.02
N GLY A 133 -0.77 -8.27 7.14
CA GLY A 133 -1.68 -8.92 6.19
C GLY A 133 -0.96 -9.85 5.23
N LEU A 134 0.12 -9.40 4.58
CA LEU A 134 0.93 -10.20 3.66
C LEU A 134 1.45 -11.49 4.31
N LYS A 135 1.76 -11.47 5.62
CA LYS A 135 2.27 -12.63 6.37
C LYS A 135 1.17 -13.58 6.86
N ASN A 136 0.02 -13.04 7.28
CA ASN A 136 -0.95 -13.79 8.07
C ASN A 136 -2.30 -14.02 7.38
N TYR A 137 -2.60 -13.29 6.31
CA TYR A 137 -3.82 -13.48 5.55
C TYR A 137 -3.73 -14.77 4.72
N ILE A 138 -4.78 -15.56 4.75
CA ILE A 138 -4.88 -16.81 3.99
C ILE A 138 -5.97 -16.65 2.93
N SER A 139 -5.57 -16.58 1.67
CA SER A 139 -6.47 -16.64 0.52
C SER A 139 -6.80 -18.09 0.19
N SER A 140 -8.00 -18.35 -0.36
CA SER A 140 -8.36 -19.62 -0.97
C SER A 140 -7.53 -19.95 -2.22
N ASN A 141 -6.90 -18.96 -2.84
CA ASN A 141 -6.00 -19.11 -3.98
C ASN A 141 -4.54 -19.22 -3.50
N GLU A 142 -3.98 -20.43 -3.58
CA GLU A 142 -2.62 -20.70 -3.11
C GLU A 142 -1.54 -19.92 -3.87
N LYS A 143 -1.77 -19.59 -5.15
CA LYS A 143 -0.83 -18.76 -5.92
C LYS A 143 -0.79 -17.32 -5.39
N ILE A 144 -1.90 -16.79 -4.89
CA ILE A 144 -1.94 -15.48 -4.21
C ILE A 144 -1.13 -15.55 -2.90
N ASN A 145 -1.30 -16.61 -2.10
CA ASN A 145 -0.53 -16.79 -0.87
C ASN A 145 0.98 -16.81 -1.15
N LYS A 146 1.40 -17.55 -2.18
CA LYS A 146 2.81 -17.56 -2.63
C LYS A 146 3.29 -16.20 -3.12
N ALA A 147 2.45 -15.43 -3.81
CA ALA A 147 2.78 -14.09 -4.29
C ALA A 147 2.99 -13.13 -3.12
N MET A 148 2.10 -13.13 -2.13
CA MET A 148 2.22 -12.29 -0.93
C MET A 148 3.53 -12.52 -0.17
N CYS A 149 3.92 -13.79 0.01
CA CYS A 149 5.15 -14.15 0.73
C CYS A 149 6.45 -13.72 0.03
N LYS A 150 6.42 -13.43 -1.28
CA LYS A 150 7.61 -13.05 -2.07
C LYS A 150 7.88 -11.56 -2.08
N ILE A 151 6.93 -10.73 -1.69
CA ILE A 151 7.06 -9.27 -1.70
C ILE A 151 7.99 -8.83 -0.58
N LYS A 152 9.02 -8.05 -0.92
CA LYS A 152 9.86 -7.37 0.06
C LYS A 152 9.25 -6.01 0.36
N THR A 153 9.14 -5.65 1.63
CA THR A 153 8.54 -4.38 2.04
C THR A 153 9.49 -3.57 2.91
N TYR A 154 9.48 -2.23 2.74
CA TYR A 154 10.24 -1.31 3.56
C TYR A 154 9.37 -0.15 4.00
N ASN A 155 9.49 0.23 5.27
CA ASN A 155 8.84 1.42 5.79
C ASN A 155 9.78 2.61 5.61
N VAL A 156 9.66 3.28 4.48
CA VAL A 156 10.53 4.39 4.09
C VAL A 156 9.82 5.29 3.08
N ASP A 157 10.18 6.57 3.06
CA ASP A 157 9.78 7.48 2.00
C ASP A 157 10.40 7.05 0.66
N CYS A 158 9.58 7.02 -0.40
CA CYS A 158 10.04 6.52 -1.70
C CYS A 158 11.13 7.39 -2.34
N LEU A 159 11.08 8.70 -2.15
CA LEU A 159 12.09 9.60 -2.68
C LEU A 159 13.43 9.42 -1.95
N ASP A 160 13.39 9.30 -0.61
CA ASP A 160 14.58 9.00 0.18
C ASP A 160 15.19 7.65 -0.20
N TYR A 161 14.35 6.65 -0.44
CA TYR A 161 14.82 5.33 -0.91
C TYR A 161 15.47 5.43 -2.28
N LEU A 162 14.84 6.10 -3.25
CA LEU A 162 15.38 6.27 -4.61
C LEU A 162 16.71 7.01 -4.60
N LYS A 163 16.85 8.09 -3.82
CA LYS A 163 18.12 8.85 -3.70
C LYS A 163 19.30 7.99 -3.25
N ASN A 164 19.04 6.95 -2.47
CA ASN A 164 20.05 6.03 -1.96
C ASN A 164 20.25 4.78 -2.84
N CYS A 165 19.43 4.59 -3.89
CA CYS A 165 19.62 3.50 -4.84
C CYS A 165 20.73 3.81 -5.84
N PRO A 166 21.56 2.83 -6.22
CA PRO A 166 22.41 2.94 -7.40
C PRO A 166 21.59 3.16 -8.69
N ASP A 167 22.23 3.71 -9.71
CA ASP A 167 21.65 3.81 -11.04
C ASP A 167 21.26 2.42 -11.56
N ASP A 168 20.22 2.36 -12.38
CA ASP A 168 19.79 1.13 -13.05
C ASP A 168 19.53 -0.06 -12.08
N SER A 169 19.04 0.20 -10.84
CA SER A 169 18.83 -0.84 -9.81
C SER A 169 17.61 -1.72 -10.06
N TYR A 170 16.59 -1.18 -10.70
CA TYR A 170 15.32 -1.88 -10.98
C TYR A 170 15.01 -1.84 -12.47
N ASP A 171 14.31 -2.87 -12.98
CA ASP A 171 13.81 -2.84 -14.36
C ASP A 171 12.69 -1.83 -14.51
N ILE A 172 11.80 -1.76 -13.51
CA ILE A 172 10.60 -0.93 -13.54
C ILE A 172 10.42 -0.21 -12.20
N ILE A 173 10.10 1.07 -12.26
CA ILE A 173 9.58 1.84 -11.13
C ILE A 173 8.07 2.04 -11.35
N TYR A 174 7.27 1.63 -10.36
CA TYR A 174 5.82 1.81 -10.34
C TYR A 174 5.42 2.73 -9.19
N PHE A 175 4.43 3.61 -9.42
CA PHE A 175 3.86 4.44 -8.37
C PHE A 175 2.39 4.81 -8.64
N ASP A 176 1.60 4.86 -7.59
CA ASP A 176 0.18 5.24 -7.55
C ASP A 176 -0.01 6.29 -6.46
N PRO A 177 0.40 7.55 -6.69
CA PRO A 177 0.26 8.61 -5.69
C PRO A 177 -1.22 8.94 -5.53
N MET A 178 -1.75 8.69 -4.34
CA MET A 178 -3.19 8.65 -4.09
C MET A 178 -3.94 9.98 -4.26
N PHE A 179 -3.32 11.16 -4.45
CA PHE A 179 -4.06 12.42 -4.25
C PHE A 179 -3.64 13.61 -5.12
N SER A 180 -3.87 13.57 -6.41
CA SER A 180 -3.98 14.82 -7.18
C SER A 180 -5.43 15.34 -7.31
N HIS A 181 -6.43 14.49 -7.06
CA HIS A 181 -7.85 14.87 -7.09
C HIS A 181 -8.64 14.18 -5.97
N ASN A 182 -9.55 14.93 -5.30
CA ASN A 182 -10.42 14.47 -4.22
C ASN A 182 -11.10 13.13 -4.53
N ILE A 183 -10.68 12.06 -3.87
CA ILE A 183 -11.31 10.74 -3.96
C ILE A 183 -12.27 10.60 -2.79
N THR A 184 -13.43 11.26 -2.86
CA THR A 184 -14.50 11.14 -1.85
C THR A 184 -15.41 9.93 -2.07
N GLU A 185 -15.18 9.10 -3.12
CA GLU A 185 -16.18 8.14 -3.58
C GLU A 185 -15.80 6.66 -3.44
N SER A 186 -14.63 6.32 -2.87
CA SER A 186 -14.24 4.92 -2.69
C SER A 186 -14.32 4.51 -1.23
N ARG A 187 -15.38 3.78 -0.84
CA ARG A 187 -15.55 3.23 0.53
C ARG A 187 -14.35 2.43 1.02
N ASN A 188 -13.61 1.78 0.12
CA ASN A 188 -12.44 0.97 0.45
C ASN A 188 -11.19 1.80 0.79
N LEU A 189 -11.19 3.11 0.52
CA LEU A 189 -10.08 4.02 0.79
C LEU A 189 -10.37 4.99 1.94
N GLU A 190 -11.60 5.04 2.47
CA GLU A 190 -11.99 5.95 3.55
C GLU A 190 -11.07 5.81 4.78
N GLY A 191 -10.66 4.59 5.13
CA GLY A 191 -9.76 4.34 6.26
C GLY A 191 -8.29 4.75 6.03
N ILE A 192 -7.88 4.92 4.77
CA ILE A 192 -6.51 5.32 4.39
C ILE A 192 -6.35 6.85 4.28
N LEU A 193 -7.43 7.56 3.93
CA LEU A 193 -7.40 9.01 3.69
C LEU A 193 -6.77 9.83 4.82
N PRO A 194 -7.07 9.58 6.11
CA PRO A 194 -6.46 10.32 7.20
C PRO A 194 -4.96 10.06 7.37
N LEU A 195 -4.44 9.00 6.76
CA LEU A 195 -3.06 8.53 6.88
C LEU A 195 -2.18 8.90 5.68
N ALA A 196 -2.78 9.40 4.60
CA ALA A 196 -2.08 9.65 3.34
C ALA A 196 -1.48 11.04 3.25
N ASP A 197 -0.31 11.15 2.58
CA ASP A 197 0.31 12.44 2.23
C ASP A 197 -0.45 13.09 1.06
N THR A 198 -0.74 14.38 1.17
CA THR A 198 -1.51 15.13 0.17
C THR A 198 -0.66 15.74 -0.95
N ILE A 199 0.66 15.79 -0.80
CA ILE A 199 1.58 16.40 -1.77
C ILE A 199 2.64 15.38 -2.16
N PHE A 200 2.66 15.04 -3.46
CA PHE A 200 3.68 14.16 -4.02
C PHE A 200 4.72 14.98 -4.81
N PRO A 201 6.03 14.84 -4.52
CA PRO A 201 7.10 15.64 -5.14
C PRO A 201 7.46 15.10 -6.54
N TYR A 202 6.54 15.22 -7.50
CA TYR A 202 6.66 14.63 -8.83
C TYR A 202 7.97 14.92 -9.54
N GLU A 203 8.43 16.17 -9.53
CA GLU A 203 9.60 16.57 -10.33
C GLU A 203 10.88 15.85 -9.86
N GLU A 204 11.14 15.90 -8.57
CA GLU A 204 12.31 15.23 -7.98
C GLU A 204 12.17 13.71 -8.06
N PHE A 205 10.96 13.18 -7.80
CA PHE A 205 10.67 11.76 -7.90
C PHE A 205 10.93 11.23 -9.33
N ILE A 206 10.40 11.87 -10.37
CA ILE A 206 10.57 11.43 -11.76
C ILE A 206 12.05 11.49 -12.18
N LYS A 207 12.79 12.50 -11.71
CA LYS A 207 14.24 12.57 -11.95
C LYS A 207 14.97 11.35 -11.38
N GLU A 208 14.73 11.03 -10.12
CA GLU A 208 15.35 9.87 -9.47
C GLU A 208 14.84 8.54 -10.04
N ALA A 209 13.54 8.44 -10.34
CA ALA A 209 12.97 7.27 -10.97
C ALA A 209 13.61 6.98 -12.35
N LYS A 210 13.90 8.01 -13.16
CA LYS A 210 14.61 7.86 -14.44
C LYS A 210 16.05 7.36 -14.28
N ARG A 211 16.71 7.73 -13.19
CA ARG A 211 18.08 7.29 -12.87
C ARG A 211 18.10 5.83 -12.42
N VAL A 212 17.13 5.45 -11.58
CA VAL A 212 17.08 4.13 -10.94
C VAL A 212 16.46 3.04 -11.81
N ALA A 213 15.55 3.41 -12.73
CA ALA A 213 14.88 2.47 -13.62
C ALA A 213 15.71 2.17 -14.88
N ARG A 214 15.87 0.88 -15.21
CA ARG A 214 16.53 0.44 -16.44
C ARG A 214 15.67 0.56 -17.70
N LYS A 215 14.38 0.27 -17.56
CA LYS A 215 13.51 0.05 -18.74
C LYS A 215 12.29 0.97 -18.74
N LYS A 216 11.61 1.09 -17.59
CA LYS A 216 10.28 1.69 -17.61
C LYS A 216 9.91 2.34 -16.30
N ILE A 217 9.17 3.45 -16.39
CA ILE A 217 8.45 4.04 -15.26
C ILE A 217 6.96 3.91 -15.55
N ILE A 218 6.17 3.47 -14.57
CA ILE A 218 4.73 3.32 -14.69
C ILE A 218 4.06 4.14 -13.60
N VAL A 219 3.07 4.95 -13.98
CA VAL A 219 2.22 5.72 -13.08
C VAL A 219 0.77 5.23 -13.18
N LYS A 220 0.07 5.19 -12.06
CA LYS A 220 -1.38 5.11 -12.01
C LYS A 220 -1.89 6.40 -11.40
N ALA A 221 -2.80 7.09 -12.09
CA ALA A 221 -3.33 8.38 -11.65
C ALA A 221 -4.76 8.58 -12.15
N HIS A 222 -5.45 9.60 -11.63
CA HIS A 222 -6.76 9.98 -12.15
C HIS A 222 -6.64 10.35 -13.63
N PHE A 223 -7.64 10.01 -14.47
CA PHE A 223 -7.56 10.17 -15.93
C PHE A 223 -7.35 11.62 -16.39
N LYS A 224 -7.69 12.62 -15.56
CA LYS A 224 -7.47 14.06 -15.80
C LYS A 224 -6.19 14.60 -15.17
N ASP A 225 -5.37 13.73 -14.59
CA ASP A 225 -4.16 14.18 -13.92
C ASP A 225 -3.15 14.72 -14.93
N SER A 226 -2.59 15.89 -14.64
CA SER A 226 -1.57 16.54 -15.49
C SER A 226 -0.25 15.77 -15.55
N VAL A 227 -0.03 14.77 -14.69
CA VAL A 227 1.18 13.95 -14.67
C VAL A 227 1.46 13.29 -16.01
N PHE A 228 0.41 12.85 -16.71
CA PHE A 228 0.57 12.18 -18.00
C PHE A 228 1.17 13.11 -19.05
N GLU A 229 0.62 14.31 -19.20
CA GLU A 229 1.09 15.31 -20.16
C GLU A 229 2.41 15.95 -19.72
N LYS A 230 2.47 16.43 -18.47
CA LYS A 230 3.61 17.17 -17.92
C LYS A 230 4.92 16.40 -17.98
N TYR A 231 4.88 15.07 -17.79
CA TYR A 231 6.07 14.22 -17.80
C TYR A 231 6.16 13.29 -19.01
N ASN A 232 5.31 13.50 -20.04
CA ASN A 232 5.27 12.74 -21.28
C ASN A 232 5.02 11.23 -21.08
N PHE A 233 4.16 10.84 -20.15
CA PHE A 233 3.72 9.46 -20.03
C PHE A 233 2.76 9.10 -21.18
N THR A 234 2.98 7.96 -21.82
CA THR A 234 2.00 7.36 -22.73
C THR A 234 0.82 6.85 -21.89
N GLN A 235 -0.31 7.56 -21.92
CA GLN A 235 -1.50 7.24 -21.14
C GLN A 235 -2.32 6.14 -21.82
N ILE A 236 -2.69 5.10 -21.06
CA ILE A 236 -3.63 4.06 -21.50
C ILE A 236 -5.05 4.49 -21.12
N ILE A 237 -5.82 4.87 -22.13
CA ILE A 237 -7.18 5.36 -21.95
C ILE A 237 -8.12 4.19 -21.67
N ARG A 238 -8.84 4.26 -20.53
CA ARG A 238 -9.85 3.29 -20.10
C ARG A 238 -11.21 3.97 -19.98
N LYS A 239 -12.12 3.69 -20.91
CA LYS A 239 -13.40 4.42 -21.04
C LYS A 239 -14.29 4.43 -19.80
N ASN A 240 -14.20 3.42 -18.93
CA ASN A 240 -15.14 3.20 -17.82
C ASN A 240 -14.46 3.27 -16.44
N THR A 241 -13.27 3.86 -16.32
CA THR A 241 -12.56 3.94 -15.05
C THR A 241 -12.05 5.36 -14.79
N LYS A 242 -12.06 5.77 -13.53
CA LYS A 242 -11.50 7.08 -13.11
C LYS A 242 -9.97 7.07 -13.07
N PHE A 243 -9.34 5.91 -13.03
CA PHE A 243 -7.88 5.77 -12.95
C PHE A 243 -7.34 5.16 -14.23
N HIS A 244 -6.34 5.81 -14.78
CA HIS A 244 -5.58 5.37 -15.94
C HIS A 244 -4.15 5.02 -15.53
N TYR A 245 -3.52 4.17 -16.34
CA TYR A 245 -2.09 3.93 -16.27
C TYR A 245 -1.39 4.76 -17.33
N GLY A 246 -0.18 5.22 -17.01
CA GLY A 246 0.73 5.82 -17.95
C GLY A 246 2.11 5.18 -17.84
N TYR A 247 2.87 5.14 -18.92
CA TYR A 247 4.23 4.60 -18.88
C TYR A 247 5.20 5.45 -19.69
N LEU A 248 6.45 5.44 -19.24
CA LEU A 248 7.62 5.96 -19.96
C LEU A 248 8.54 4.79 -20.25
N ASN A 249 8.93 4.59 -21.50
CA ASN A 249 10.05 3.73 -21.88
C ASN A 249 11.33 4.56 -21.78
N LEU A 250 12.37 4.01 -21.15
CA LEU A 250 13.64 4.72 -20.93
C LEU A 250 14.73 4.34 -21.94
N LYS A 251 14.64 3.19 -22.55
CA LYS A 251 15.54 2.71 -23.63
C LYS A 251 14.84 1.68 -24.50
#